data_b6e2a7f838a2c379ae8b9a4c1959bbc9
#
_entry.id   b6e2a7f838a2c379ae8b9a4c1959bbc9
#
_cell.length_a   1.000
_cell.length_b   1.000
_cell.length_c   1.000
_cell.angle_alpha   90.00
_cell.angle_beta   90.00
_cell.angle_gamma   90.00
#
_symmetry.space_group_name_H-M   'P 1'
#
loop_
_entity.id
_entity.type
_entity.pdbx_description
1 polymer ?
#
loop_
_entity_poly.entity_id
_entity_poly.type
_entity_poly.pdbx_seq_one_letter_code
_entity_poly.pdbx_strand_id
1 'polypeptide(L)'
;MIIGYFPTYAILDSIISLKFYKKLNVYIDLKNILNGLYLEHFVVTLVENTLKAKFVDSSIFSSLVSYLVFFKKYAIKRNIKVNFYIFFETGQSYYHLNIDKKYKMNRKIDDLYGLDVEKRELFFSIIHKNLMLIEKALNACPNIKIIHLNHLEADFIPYYLIRNKLVDVSDETCHLIMSNDHDMYQTLELSDNIYQFLKLAKSKMILKKGQFVTHFLKKESNIPDNVFPVLMALSGDPGDNVRNVKGVGPQGVAKFLNEFLDLTGGVEKLFENVVDRNPIFDKNLNINLISDKKLRLILEEELKTSFVSNNLRLVSFEIISREVDKPSTTEMIDRRKLINETIENSKVATKESLSKALTMNGVELEDGDLDLIFDTQTSTLSDYF
;
A
#
# COMPACT_ATOMS: atom_id res chain seq x y z
N MET A 1 -1.54 19.19 16.50
CA MET A 1 -0.44 19.27 15.51
C MET A 1 0.09 17.87 15.29
N ILE A 2 -0.21 17.28 14.13
CA ILE A 2 0.05 15.84 13.83
C ILE A 2 1.46 15.71 13.25
N ILE A 3 2.46 16.13 14.00
CA ILE A 3 3.89 16.07 13.59
C ILE A 3 4.40 14.62 13.51
N GLY A 4 3.66 13.65 14.08
CA GLY A 4 4.10 12.26 14.19
C GLY A 4 4.21 11.48 12.87
N TYR A 5 3.33 11.75 11.88
CA TYR A 5 3.20 10.93 10.65
C TYR A 5 4.06 11.40 9.48
N PHE A 6 4.73 12.54 9.58
CA PHE A 6 5.57 13.05 8.50
C PHE A 6 7.00 12.48 8.56
N PRO A 7 7.64 12.21 7.41
CA PRO A 7 9.08 12.14 7.37
C PRO A 7 9.65 13.51 7.79
N THR A 8 10.85 13.53 8.34
CA THR A 8 11.55 14.80 8.54
C THR A 8 12.24 15.22 7.24
N TYR A 9 12.58 16.50 7.10
CA TYR A 9 13.40 16.94 5.97
C TYR A 9 14.73 16.19 5.90
N ALA A 10 15.35 15.88 7.05
CA ALA A 10 16.56 15.06 7.09
C ALA A 10 16.37 13.67 6.52
N ILE A 11 15.21 13.04 6.77
CA ILE A 11 14.86 11.73 6.18
C ILE A 11 14.69 11.84 4.66
N LEU A 12 13.98 12.86 4.18
CA LEU A 12 13.82 13.09 2.74
C LEU A 12 15.16 13.43 2.08
N ASP A 13 15.98 14.25 2.72
CA ASP A 13 17.32 14.60 2.22
C ASP A 13 18.22 13.37 2.10
N SER A 14 18.11 12.42 3.02
CA SER A 14 18.89 11.16 2.94
C SER A 14 18.56 10.31 1.72
N ILE A 15 17.39 10.54 1.09
CA ILE A 15 16.99 9.87 -0.15
C ILE A 15 17.35 10.75 -1.36
N ILE A 16 16.87 12.00 -1.35
CA ILE A 16 16.91 12.89 -2.52
C ILE A 16 18.34 13.31 -2.88
N SER A 17 19.21 13.50 -1.88
CA SER A 17 20.61 13.91 -2.11
C SER A 17 21.46 12.80 -2.74
N LEU A 18 21.04 11.54 -2.69
CA LEU A 18 21.85 10.43 -3.17
C LEU A 18 22.00 10.37 -4.70
N LYS A 19 21.00 10.84 -5.46
CA LYS A 19 20.93 10.65 -6.92
C LYS A 19 20.48 11.86 -7.74
N PHE A 20 20.48 13.06 -7.18
CA PHE A 20 20.06 14.31 -7.88
C PHE A 20 18.68 14.19 -8.55
N TYR A 21 17.71 13.64 -7.85
CA TYR A 21 16.35 13.50 -8.38
C TYR A 21 15.73 14.86 -8.74
N LYS A 22 15.03 14.90 -9.87
CA LYS A 22 14.28 16.09 -10.32
C LYS A 22 12.78 15.97 -10.03
N LYS A 23 12.31 14.76 -9.72
CA LYS A 23 10.91 14.47 -9.43
C LYS A 23 10.78 13.58 -8.21
N LEU A 24 9.72 13.80 -7.45
CA LEU A 24 9.31 12.98 -6.33
C LEU A 24 7.85 12.56 -6.54
N ASN A 25 7.62 11.27 -6.73
CA ASN A 25 6.30 10.67 -6.74
C ASN A 25 5.98 10.14 -5.35
N VAL A 26 4.97 10.68 -4.68
CA VAL A 26 4.54 10.27 -3.34
C VAL A 26 3.28 9.43 -3.45
N TYR A 27 3.34 8.20 -2.99
CA TYR A 27 2.24 7.24 -2.98
C TYR A 27 1.65 7.17 -1.58
N ILE A 28 0.39 7.55 -1.43
CA ILE A 28 -0.28 7.68 -0.14
C ILE A 28 -1.37 6.62 -0.04
N ASP A 29 -1.15 5.63 0.81
CA ASP A 29 -2.20 4.73 1.27
C ASP A 29 -3.12 5.49 2.22
N LEU A 30 -4.20 6.01 1.65
CA LEU A 30 -5.09 6.92 2.38
C LEU A 30 -5.74 6.23 3.58
N LYS A 31 -6.16 4.97 3.42
CA LYS A 31 -6.82 4.22 4.48
C LYS A 31 -5.87 3.90 5.63
N ASN A 32 -4.64 3.52 5.33
CA ASN A 32 -3.61 3.26 6.34
C ASN A 32 -3.28 4.52 7.14
N ILE A 33 -3.09 5.66 6.44
CA ILE A 33 -2.83 6.94 7.09
C ILE A 33 -4.02 7.41 7.91
N LEU A 34 -5.23 7.36 7.37
CA LEU A 34 -6.44 7.77 8.07
C LEU A 34 -6.70 6.90 9.30
N ASN A 35 -6.60 5.59 9.20
CA ASN A 35 -6.76 4.69 10.34
C ASN A 35 -5.83 5.08 11.49
N GLY A 36 -4.56 5.37 11.19
CA GLY A 36 -3.61 5.82 12.19
C GLY A 36 -4.00 7.15 12.83
N LEU A 37 -4.47 8.12 12.03
CA LEU A 37 -4.92 9.42 12.50
C LEU A 37 -6.22 9.33 13.31
N TYR A 38 -7.19 8.53 12.84
CA TYR A 38 -8.46 8.33 13.52
C TYR A 38 -8.28 7.69 14.88
N LEU A 39 -7.42 6.69 14.99
CA LEU A 39 -7.16 6.02 16.25
C LEU A 39 -6.64 6.96 17.32
N GLU A 40 -5.71 7.86 16.97
CA GLU A 40 -5.17 8.82 17.92
C GLU A 40 -6.23 9.85 18.38
N HIS A 41 -7.16 10.24 17.50
CA HIS A 41 -8.13 11.30 17.77
C HIS A 41 -9.51 10.77 18.21
N PHE A 42 -9.97 9.65 17.65
CA PHE A 42 -11.30 9.11 17.94
C PHE A 42 -11.42 8.54 19.35
N VAL A 43 -10.39 7.88 19.86
CA VAL A 43 -10.38 7.34 21.23
C VAL A 43 -10.46 8.48 22.27
N VAL A 44 -9.76 9.58 22.04
CA VAL A 44 -9.79 10.76 22.92
C VAL A 44 -11.15 11.46 22.87
N THR A 45 -11.82 11.46 21.75
CA THR A 45 -13.05 12.23 21.50
C THR A 45 -14.33 11.49 21.94
N LEU A 46 -14.35 10.16 21.91
CA LEU A 46 -15.50 9.37 22.40
C LEU A 46 -15.71 9.47 23.91
N VAL A 47 -14.70 9.85 24.68
CA VAL A 47 -14.79 10.02 26.14
C VAL A 47 -15.61 11.29 26.52
N GLU A 48 -15.75 12.26 25.60
CA GLU A 48 -16.24 13.59 25.96
C GLU A 48 -17.51 14.13 25.27
N ASN A 49 -18.17 13.47 24.29
CA ASN A 49 -19.46 13.83 23.67
C ASN A 49 -19.51 13.95 22.12
N THR A 50 -20.73 13.72 21.56
CA THR A 50 -21.12 13.74 20.14
C THR A 50 -20.80 15.02 19.35
N LEU A 51 -20.64 16.15 19.98
CA LEU A 51 -20.26 17.43 19.35
C LEU A 51 -18.84 17.42 18.76
N LYS A 52 -17.96 16.58 19.27
CA LYS A 52 -16.57 16.46 18.82
C LYS A 52 -16.38 15.55 17.58
N ALA A 53 -17.37 14.75 17.22
CA ALA A 53 -17.36 14.01 15.97
C ALA A 53 -17.26 14.92 14.73
N LYS A 54 -17.86 16.12 14.80
CA LYS A 54 -17.77 17.13 13.74
C LYS A 54 -16.39 17.80 13.66
N PHE A 55 -15.72 17.93 14.80
CA PHE A 55 -14.35 18.46 14.88
C PHE A 55 -13.32 17.44 14.38
N VAL A 56 -13.54 16.16 14.63
CA VAL A 56 -12.72 15.06 14.10
C VAL A 56 -12.73 15.04 12.57
N ASP A 57 -13.89 15.21 11.95
CA ASP A 57 -14.03 15.25 10.49
C ASP A 57 -13.14 16.34 9.85
N SER A 58 -13.12 17.56 10.42
CA SER A 58 -12.29 18.65 9.90
C SER A 58 -10.80 18.43 10.14
N SER A 59 -10.42 17.84 11.28
CA SER A 59 -9.02 17.64 11.65
C SER A 59 -8.30 16.65 10.73
N ILE A 60 -9.01 15.67 10.18
CA ILE A 60 -8.44 14.65 9.30
C ILE A 60 -8.17 15.21 7.92
N PHE A 61 -9.12 15.93 7.36
CA PHE A 61 -8.92 16.59 6.08
C PHE A 61 -7.79 17.63 6.18
N SER A 62 -7.77 18.42 7.25
CA SER A 62 -6.69 19.37 7.58
C SER A 62 -5.33 18.67 7.67
N SER A 63 -5.30 17.49 8.26
CA SER A 63 -4.07 16.69 8.37
C SER A 63 -3.55 16.20 7.02
N LEU A 64 -4.43 15.74 6.14
CA LEU A 64 -4.05 15.33 4.79
C LEU A 64 -3.56 16.53 3.98
N VAL A 65 -4.25 17.66 4.05
CA VAL A 65 -3.80 18.90 3.39
C VAL A 65 -2.42 19.32 3.90
N SER A 66 -2.21 19.31 5.21
CA SER A 66 -0.90 19.60 5.82
C SER A 66 0.19 18.63 5.31
N TYR A 67 -0.19 17.38 5.02
CA TYR A 67 0.70 16.40 4.41
C TYR A 67 1.14 16.81 3.01
N LEU A 68 0.18 17.19 2.17
CA LEU A 68 0.46 17.63 0.80
C LEU A 68 1.31 18.91 0.79
N VAL A 69 0.94 19.88 1.61
CA VAL A 69 1.69 21.15 1.79
C VAL A 69 3.12 20.91 2.25
N PHE A 70 3.34 20.00 3.20
CA PHE A 70 4.69 19.64 3.66
C PHE A 70 5.59 19.19 2.51
N PHE A 71 5.11 18.26 1.66
CA PHE A 71 5.88 17.79 0.52
C PHE A 71 6.06 18.86 -0.57
N LYS A 72 5.07 19.71 -0.78
CA LYS A 72 5.19 20.85 -1.70
C LYS A 72 6.25 21.84 -1.24
N LYS A 73 6.21 22.27 0.04
CA LYS A 73 7.24 23.16 0.64
C LYS A 73 8.64 22.51 0.56
N TYR A 74 8.75 21.20 0.78
CA TYR A 74 10.00 20.46 0.61
C TYR A 74 10.49 20.48 -0.84
N ALA A 75 9.60 20.18 -1.80
CA ALA A 75 9.93 20.12 -3.22
C ALA A 75 10.41 21.48 -3.75
N ILE A 76 9.74 22.58 -3.39
CA ILE A 76 10.16 23.95 -3.73
C ILE A 76 11.57 24.22 -3.17
N LYS A 77 11.80 23.92 -1.88
CA LYS A 77 13.11 24.11 -1.25
C LYS A 77 14.24 23.34 -1.94
N ARG A 78 13.95 22.22 -2.56
CA ARG A 78 14.92 21.36 -3.26
C ARG A 78 14.90 21.53 -4.77
N ASN A 79 14.07 22.41 -5.32
CA ASN A 79 13.88 22.65 -6.75
C ASN A 79 13.55 21.33 -7.50
N ILE A 80 12.62 20.54 -6.97
CA ILE A 80 12.14 19.29 -7.57
C ILE A 80 10.62 19.37 -7.77
N LYS A 81 10.10 18.63 -8.75
CA LYS A 81 8.64 18.47 -8.91
C LYS A 81 8.12 17.38 -7.99
N VAL A 82 6.93 17.58 -7.42
CA VAL A 82 6.23 16.54 -6.63
C VAL A 82 4.89 16.20 -7.24
N ASN A 83 4.62 14.90 -7.39
CA ASN A 83 3.30 14.37 -7.77
C ASN A 83 2.79 13.47 -6.65
N PHE A 84 1.48 13.46 -6.43
CA PHE A 84 0.83 12.63 -5.44
C PHE A 84 -0.07 11.60 -6.11
N TYR A 85 0.06 10.36 -5.68
CA TYR A 85 -0.82 9.26 -6.02
C TYR A 85 -1.47 8.78 -4.72
N ILE A 86 -2.72 9.19 -4.50
CA ILE A 86 -3.49 8.85 -3.30
C ILE A 86 -4.41 7.71 -3.68
N PHE A 87 -4.32 6.60 -2.98
CA PHE A 87 -5.09 5.42 -3.31
C PHE A 87 -5.83 4.86 -2.10
N PHE A 88 -6.98 4.28 -2.35
CA PHE A 88 -7.80 3.58 -1.37
C PHE A 88 -8.79 2.64 -2.04
N GLU A 89 -9.29 1.67 -1.29
CA GLU A 89 -10.38 0.81 -1.72
C GLU A 89 -11.62 0.98 -0.84
N THR A 90 -12.78 0.70 -1.43
CA THR A 90 -14.04 0.53 -0.70
C THR A 90 -14.62 -0.85 -0.97
N GLY A 91 -15.20 -1.46 0.07
CA GLY A 91 -15.75 -2.80 -0.04
C GLY A 91 -14.70 -3.90 0.10
N GLN A 92 -15.04 -5.08 -0.40
CA GLN A 92 -14.19 -6.27 -0.36
C GLN A 92 -13.57 -6.51 -1.72
N SER A 93 -12.33 -6.97 -1.75
CA SER A 93 -11.68 -7.40 -2.99
C SER A 93 -12.31 -8.68 -3.52
N TYR A 94 -13.08 -8.59 -4.58
CA TYR A 94 -13.66 -9.76 -5.24
C TYR A 94 -12.58 -10.69 -5.82
N TYR A 95 -11.44 -10.14 -6.22
CA TYR A 95 -10.32 -10.95 -6.67
C TYR A 95 -9.89 -11.94 -5.60
N HIS A 96 -9.63 -11.46 -4.37
CA HIS A 96 -9.19 -12.29 -3.26
C HIS A 96 -10.29 -13.24 -2.77
N LEU A 97 -11.54 -12.78 -2.71
CA LEU A 97 -12.69 -13.59 -2.30
C LEU A 97 -13.00 -14.73 -3.29
N ASN A 98 -12.66 -14.59 -4.56
CA ASN A 98 -12.77 -15.67 -5.54
C ASN A 98 -11.70 -16.75 -5.34
N ILE A 99 -10.58 -16.43 -4.70
CA ILE A 99 -9.52 -17.39 -4.36
C ILE A 99 -9.83 -18.04 -3.01
N ASP A 100 -10.09 -17.23 -1.98
CA ASP A 100 -10.49 -17.70 -0.65
C ASP A 100 -11.63 -16.83 -0.09
N LYS A 101 -12.81 -17.45 0.08
CA LYS A 101 -14.00 -16.79 0.65
C LYS A 101 -13.79 -16.30 2.10
N LYS A 102 -12.77 -16.81 2.79
CA LYS A 102 -12.45 -16.44 4.17
C LYS A 102 -11.42 -15.32 4.27
N TYR A 103 -10.90 -14.84 3.14
CA TYR A 103 -9.93 -13.76 3.13
C TYR A 103 -10.42 -12.52 3.90
N LYS A 104 -9.63 -12.03 4.84
CA LYS A 104 -9.94 -10.91 5.74
C LYS A 104 -11.26 -11.02 6.56
N MET A 105 -11.87 -12.22 6.64
CA MET A 105 -13.11 -12.39 7.41
C MET A 105 -12.94 -12.19 8.91
N ASN A 106 -11.77 -12.52 9.46
CA ASN A 106 -11.43 -12.30 10.87
C ASN A 106 -11.44 -10.82 11.28
N ARG A 107 -11.18 -9.90 10.35
CA ARG A 107 -11.26 -8.45 10.60
C ARG A 107 -12.67 -7.96 10.96
N LYS A 108 -13.71 -8.77 10.70
CA LYS A 108 -15.11 -8.42 11.01
C LYS A 108 -15.52 -8.74 12.45
N ILE A 109 -14.79 -9.60 13.13
CA ILE A 109 -15.27 -10.28 14.33
C ILE A 109 -14.61 -9.74 15.59
N ASP A 110 -13.34 -9.38 15.55
CA ASP A 110 -12.57 -9.08 16.76
C ASP A 110 -12.31 -7.59 16.95
N ASP A 111 -12.47 -7.17 18.19
CA ASP A 111 -11.99 -5.97 18.88
C ASP A 111 -11.11 -5.01 18.07
N LEU A 112 -11.68 -4.42 17.02
CA LEU A 112 -11.09 -3.23 16.43
C LEU A 112 -11.10 -2.16 17.52
N TYR A 113 -9.97 -2.09 18.26
CA TYR A 113 -9.68 -1.03 19.22
C TYR A 113 -10.57 -0.98 20.48
N GLY A 114 -11.19 -2.08 20.89
CA GLY A 114 -12.08 -2.10 22.04
C GLY A 114 -13.39 -1.32 21.83
N LEU A 115 -13.75 -1.04 20.58
CA LEU A 115 -14.99 -0.37 20.23
C LEU A 115 -16.17 -1.37 20.19
N ASP A 116 -17.27 -1.05 20.81
CA ASP A 116 -18.53 -1.78 20.61
C ASP A 116 -19.05 -1.65 19.17
N VAL A 117 -20.06 -2.46 18.81
CA VAL A 117 -20.56 -2.56 17.42
C VAL A 117 -21.02 -1.19 16.90
N GLU A 118 -21.76 -0.41 17.71
CA GLU A 118 -22.31 0.89 17.29
C GLU A 118 -21.20 1.91 17.04
N LYS A 119 -20.22 1.98 17.92
CA LYS A 119 -19.05 2.88 17.76
C LYS A 119 -18.18 2.49 16.58
N ARG A 120 -18.08 1.20 16.29
CA ARG A 120 -17.35 0.68 15.14
C ARG A 120 -18.05 1.04 13.82
N GLU A 121 -19.37 0.89 13.75
CA GLU A 121 -20.15 1.31 12.59
C GLU A 121 -20.04 2.82 12.35
N LEU A 122 -20.13 3.60 13.40
CA LEU A 122 -19.92 5.04 13.34
C LEU A 122 -18.52 5.39 12.85
N PHE A 123 -17.51 4.75 13.38
CA PHE A 123 -16.10 4.92 12.96
C PHE A 123 -15.93 4.68 11.46
N PHE A 124 -16.40 3.53 10.94
CA PHE A 124 -16.30 3.25 9.51
C PHE A 124 -17.15 4.16 8.64
N SER A 125 -18.31 4.59 9.12
CA SER A 125 -19.16 5.58 8.43
C SER A 125 -18.43 6.93 8.29
N ILE A 126 -17.77 7.38 9.34
CA ILE A 126 -16.96 8.62 9.33
C ILE A 126 -15.78 8.47 8.36
N ILE A 127 -15.04 7.36 8.42
CA ILE A 127 -13.93 7.10 7.47
C ILE A 127 -14.45 7.15 6.03
N HIS A 128 -15.51 6.41 5.73
CA HIS A 128 -16.07 6.36 4.38
C HIS A 128 -16.50 7.74 3.87
N LYS A 129 -17.21 8.51 4.71
CA LYS A 129 -17.61 9.87 4.39
C LYS A 129 -16.42 10.76 4.07
N ASN A 130 -15.35 10.65 4.85
CA ASN A 130 -14.12 11.44 4.62
C ASN A 130 -13.37 10.99 3.36
N LEU A 131 -13.31 9.69 3.07
CA LEU A 131 -12.72 9.18 1.82
C LEU A 131 -13.42 9.80 0.61
N MET A 132 -14.75 9.78 0.58
CA MET A 132 -15.55 10.36 -0.51
C MET A 132 -15.36 11.87 -0.62
N LEU A 133 -15.23 12.56 0.51
CA LEU A 133 -15.00 14.00 0.54
C LEU A 133 -13.62 14.38 0.00
N ILE A 134 -12.59 13.62 0.41
CA ILE A 134 -11.21 13.76 -0.04
C ILE A 134 -11.13 13.50 -1.55
N GLU A 135 -11.73 12.43 -2.03
CA GLU A 135 -11.80 12.12 -3.45
C GLU A 135 -12.39 13.29 -4.25
N LYS A 136 -13.56 13.77 -3.83
CA LYS A 136 -14.25 14.88 -4.50
C LYS A 136 -13.44 16.17 -4.47
N ALA A 137 -12.76 16.46 -3.37
CA ALA A 137 -12.03 17.72 -3.20
C ALA A 137 -10.67 17.73 -3.91
N LEU A 138 -9.94 16.60 -3.91
CA LEU A 138 -8.57 16.54 -4.40
C LEU A 138 -8.43 16.02 -5.83
N ASN A 139 -9.45 15.33 -6.38
CA ASN A 139 -9.45 14.92 -7.80
C ASN A 139 -9.28 16.08 -8.79
N ALA A 140 -9.20 17.23 -8.27
CA ALA A 140 -9.22 18.53 -8.84
C ALA A 140 -7.85 19.17 -8.96
N CYS A 141 -6.86 18.63 -8.30
CA CYS A 141 -5.55 19.25 -8.20
C CYS A 141 -4.61 18.66 -9.26
N PRO A 142 -3.95 19.47 -10.08
CA PRO A 142 -3.23 18.98 -11.27
C PRO A 142 -2.08 18.01 -10.98
N ASN A 143 -1.52 18.04 -9.78
CA ASN A 143 -0.41 17.16 -9.36
C ASN A 143 -0.86 16.06 -8.39
N ILE A 144 -2.18 15.87 -8.24
CA ILE A 144 -2.75 14.87 -7.34
C ILE A 144 -3.64 13.94 -8.18
N LYS A 145 -3.34 12.66 -8.12
CA LYS A 145 -4.19 11.62 -8.70
C LYS A 145 -4.78 10.79 -7.59
N ILE A 146 -6.10 10.70 -7.53
CA ILE A 146 -6.80 9.84 -6.59
C ILE A 146 -7.28 8.61 -7.33
N ILE A 147 -6.90 7.45 -6.81
CA ILE A 147 -7.20 6.15 -7.39
C ILE A 147 -8.03 5.37 -6.39
N HIS A 148 -9.32 5.27 -6.70
CA HIS A 148 -10.29 4.56 -5.90
C HIS A 148 -10.61 3.20 -6.54
N LEU A 149 -10.35 2.11 -5.84
CA LEU A 149 -10.62 0.76 -6.30
C LEU A 149 -11.80 0.14 -5.53
N ASN A 150 -12.69 -0.54 -6.28
CA ASN A 150 -13.86 -1.20 -5.71
C ASN A 150 -13.74 -2.72 -5.62
N HIS A 151 -12.80 -3.34 -6.37
CA HIS A 151 -12.77 -4.80 -6.56
C HIS A 151 -11.39 -5.42 -6.39
N LEU A 152 -10.38 -4.60 -6.15
CA LEU A 152 -9.00 -4.99 -5.91
C LEU A 152 -8.48 -4.19 -4.72
N GLU A 153 -7.50 -4.69 -4.01
CA GLU A 153 -6.87 -3.97 -2.92
C GLU A 153 -6.05 -2.79 -3.44
N ALA A 154 -6.12 -1.69 -2.73
CA ALA A 154 -5.50 -0.46 -3.18
C ALA A 154 -3.98 -0.45 -2.97
N ASP A 155 -3.47 -1.24 -2.03
CA ASP A 155 -2.04 -1.42 -1.75
C ASP A 155 -1.23 -1.96 -2.96
N PHE A 156 -1.92 -2.63 -3.90
CA PHE A 156 -1.35 -3.08 -5.17
C PHE A 156 -1.03 -1.92 -6.14
N ILE A 157 -1.64 -0.75 -5.99
CA ILE A 157 -1.56 0.35 -6.96
C ILE A 157 -0.14 0.86 -7.20
N PRO A 158 0.71 1.14 -6.19
CA PRO A 158 2.08 1.60 -6.45
C PRO A 158 2.87 0.60 -7.31
N TYR A 159 2.73 -0.69 -7.01
CA TYR A 159 3.35 -1.76 -7.79
C TYR A 159 2.89 -1.73 -9.25
N TYR A 160 1.57 -1.70 -9.47
CA TYR A 160 0.97 -1.70 -10.80
C TYR A 160 1.39 -0.51 -11.65
N LEU A 161 1.36 0.70 -11.06
CA LEU A 161 1.73 1.94 -11.76
C LEU A 161 3.20 1.93 -12.21
N ILE A 162 4.10 1.51 -11.34
CA ILE A 162 5.55 1.51 -11.61
C ILE A 162 5.91 0.39 -12.58
N ARG A 163 5.43 -0.84 -12.33
CA ARG A 163 5.69 -2.02 -13.18
C ARG A 163 5.25 -1.80 -14.62
N ASN A 164 4.07 -1.24 -14.81
CA ASN A 164 3.50 -0.99 -16.15
C ASN A 164 3.92 0.35 -16.75
N LYS A 165 4.85 1.09 -16.11
CA LYS A 165 5.36 2.39 -16.58
C LYS A 165 4.25 3.41 -16.83
N LEU A 166 3.18 3.36 -16.05
CA LEU A 166 2.07 4.32 -16.10
C LEU A 166 2.43 5.64 -15.38
N VAL A 167 3.59 5.68 -14.76
CA VAL A 167 4.23 6.84 -14.15
C VAL A 167 5.66 6.96 -14.68
N ASP A 168 6.25 8.15 -14.52
CA ASP A 168 7.66 8.35 -14.89
C ASP A 168 8.58 7.50 -14.00
N VAL A 169 9.26 6.52 -14.58
CA VAL A 169 10.19 5.58 -13.92
C VAL A 169 11.65 5.86 -14.28
N SER A 170 11.95 7.06 -14.77
CA SER A 170 13.32 7.46 -15.10
C SER A 170 14.21 7.51 -13.84
N ASP A 171 15.52 7.44 -14.05
CA ASP A 171 16.51 7.54 -12.96
C ASP A 171 16.47 8.90 -12.23
N GLU A 172 15.87 9.93 -12.84
CA GLU A 172 15.67 11.25 -12.22
C GLU A 172 14.43 11.32 -11.33
N THR A 173 13.65 10.24 -11.23
CA THR A 173 12.40 10.19 -10.46
C THR A 173 12.57 9.30 -9.23
N CYS A 174 12.33 9.88 -8.05
CA CYS A 174 12.21 9.16 -6.79
C CYS A 174 10.76 8.75 -6.54
N HIS A 175 10.53 7.54 -6.09
CA HIS A 175 9.23 7.03 -5.69
C HIS A 175 9.22 6.78 -4.18
N LEU A 176 8.31 7.43 -3.45
CA LEU A 176 8.17 7.32 -2.01
C LEU A 176 6.79 6.79 -1.62
N ILE A 177 6.73 5.59 -1.08
CA ILE A 177 5.51 4.95 -0.59
C ILE A 177 5.33 5.32 0.88
N MET A 178 4.16 5.87 1.21
CA MET A 178 3.76 6.28 2.55
C MET A 178 2.77 5.27 3.12
N SER A 179 3.28 4.16 3.64
CA SER A 179 2.48 3.11 4.27
C SER A 179 3.32 2.26 5.21
N ASN A 180 2.71 1.74 6.28
CA ASN A 180 3.33 0.76 7.18
C ASN A 180 3.07 -0.69 6.72
N ASP A 181 2.31 -0.86 5.64
CA ASP A 181 1.96 -2.18 5.15
C ASP A 181 3.17 -2.89 4.56
N HIS A 182 3.44 -4.10 5.02
CA HIS A 182 4.57 -4.91 4.57
C HIS A 182 4.32 -5.56 3.21
N ASP A 183 3.07 -5.68 2.75
CA ASP A 183 2.78 -6.20 1.41
C ASP A 183 3.37 -5.30 0.33
N MET A 184 3.43 -3.98 0.60
CA MET A 184 4.03 -2.99 -0.30
C MET A 184 5.55 -3.11 -0.44
N TYR A 185 6.25 -3.89 0.41
CA TYR A 185 7.69 -4.14 0.24
C TYR A 185 8.02 -4.73 -1.13
N GLN A 186 7.10 -5.48 -1.72
CA GLN A 186 7.24 -6.03 -3.07
C GLN A 186 7.47 -4.96 -4.13
N THR A 187 6.96 -3.75 -3.92
CA THR A 187 7.17 -2.63 -4.85
C THR A 187 8.62 -2.17 -4.87
N LEU A 188 9.34 -2.30 -3.74
CA LEU A 188 10.75 -1.89 -3.62
C LEU A 188 11.67 -2.69 -4.53
N GLU A 189 11.27 -3.93 -4.89
CA GLU A 189 12.06 -4.79 -5.78
C GLU A 189 12.16 -4.24 -7.21
N LEU A 190 11.19 -3.45 -7.65
CA LEU A 190 11.09 -2.97 -9.03
C LEU A 190 12.23 -1.99 -9.42
N SER A 191 12.77 -1.21 -8.47
CA SER A 191 13.83 -0.24 -8.75
C SER A 191 14.55 0.25 -7.49
N ASP A 192 15.81 0.63 -7.62
CA ASP A 192 16.61 1.28 -6.58
C ASP A 192 16.18 2.73 -6.27
N ASN A 193 15.22 3.27 -7.04
CA ASN A 193 14.66 4.61 -6.85
C ASN A 193 13.37 4.59 -6.05
N ILE A 194 12.97 3.43 -5.51
CA ILE A 194 11.74 3.25 -4.74
C ILE A 194 12.09 3.09 -3.27
N TYR A 195 11.36 3.83 -2.46
CA TYR A 195 11.54 3.87 -1.01
C TYR A 195 10.19 3.75 -0.33
N GLN A 196 10.14 3.11 0.84
CA GLN A 196 8.96 3.08 1.68
C GLN A 196 9.26 3.72 3.02
N PHE A 197 8.45 4.71 3.38
CA PHE A 197 8.50 5.35 4.68
C PHE A 197 7.64 4.57 5.67
N LEU A 198 8.25 4.19 6.77
CA LEU A 198 7.59 3.51 7.88
C LEU A 198 7.55 4.43 9.10
N LYS A 199 6.36 4.61 9.66
CA LYS A 199 6.19 5.18 11.00
C LYS A 199 6.06 4.04 11.99
N LEU A 200 7.09 3.80 12.76
CA LEU A 200 7.07 2.87 13.87
C LEU A 200 6.67 3.60 15.16
N ALA A 201 6.28 2.86 16.21
CA ALA A 201 5.82 3.44 17.47
C ALA A 201 6.81 4.44 18.10
N LYS A 202 8.12 4.20 17.97
CA LYS A 202 9.18 5.01 18.59
C LYS A 202 10.18 5.61 17.58
N SER A 203 10.05 5.32 16.30
CA SER A 203 11.01 5.74 15.28
C SER A 203 10.36 5.92 13.92
N LYS A 204 11.09 6.55 13.02
CA LYS A 204 10.75 6.68 11.61
C LYS A 204 11.91 6.13 10.81
N MET A 205 11.62 5.37 9.77
CA MET A 205 12.65 4.81 8.92
C MET A 205 12.23 4.77 7.46
N ILE A 206 13.24 4.67 6.61
CA ILE A 206 13.07 4.40 5.19
C ILE A 206 13.57 2.99 4.89
N LEU A 207 12.77 2.24 4.18
CA LEU A 207 13.18 0.98 3.56
C LEU A 207 13.42 1.18 2.07
N LYS A 208 14.35 0.41 1.53
CA LYS A 208 14.66 0.30 0.11
C LYS A 208 14.96 -1.14 -0.26
N LYS A 209 15.15 -1.40 -1.54
CA LYS A 209 15.61 -2.68 -2.07
C LYS A 209 16.84 -3.19 -1.32
N GLY A 210 16.90 -4.47 -1.06
CA GLY A 210 17.98 -5.14 -0.29
C GLY A 210 17.82 -5.06 1.24
N GLN A 211 16.79 -4.41 1.77
CA GLN A 211 16.63 -4.20 3.21
C GLN A 211 15.35 -4.81 3.79
N PHE A 212 14.29 -4.95 2.99
CA PHE A 212 12.97 -5.25 3.53
C PHE A 212 12.81 -6.70 3.99
N VAL A 213 13.46 -7.68 3.38
CA VAL A 213 13.43 -9.08 3.85
C VAL A 213 14.06 -9.18 5.23
N THR A 214 15.22 -8.55 5.45
CA THR A 214 15.88 -8.47 6.76
C THR A 214 14.99 -7.79 7.79
N HIS A 215 14.33 -6.69 7.40
CA HIS A 215 13.39 -5.98 8.26
C HIS A 215 12.17 -6.85 8.63
N PHE A 216 11.58 -7.54 7.66
CA PHE A 216 10.43 -8.43 7.86
C PHE A 216 10.77 -9.61 8.78
N LEU A 217 11.91 -10.25 8.55
CA LEU A 217 12.40 -11.37 9.39
C LEU A 217 12.90 -10.92 10.75
N LYS A 218 13.12 -9.63 10.98
CA LYS A 218 13.78 -9.07 12.20
C LYS A 218 15.12 -9.72 12.49
N LYS A 219 15.83 -10.11 11.44
CA LYS A 219 17.12 -10.83 11.51
C LYS A 219 17.84 -10.64 10.18
N GLU A 220 19.17 -10.51 10.22
CA GLU A 220 19.99 -10.55 9.01
C GLU A 220 19.70 -11.78 8.18
N SER A 221 19.53 -11.57 6.88
CA SER A 221 19.13 -12.60 5.93
C SER A 221 19.80 -12.37 4.58
N ASN A 222 20.29 -13.46 3.99
CA ASN A 222 20.82 -13.47 2.62
C ASN A 222 19.73 -13.87 1.59
N ILE A 223 18.46 -13.89 2.01
CA ILE A 223 17.35 -14.20 1.12
C ILE A 223 17.18 -13.03 0.15
N PRO A 224 17.20 -13.29 -1.17
CA PRO A 224 16.96 -12.25 -2.17
C PRO A 224 15.56 -11.66 -2.05
N ASP A 225 15.43 -10.38 -2.36
CA ASP A 225 14.18 -9.64 -2.24
C ASP A 225 13.05 -10.20 -3.13
N ASN A 226 13.39 -10.69 -4.34
CA ASN A 226 12.43 -11.24 -5.29
C ASN A 226 11.72 -12.52 -4.81
N VAL A 227 12.20 -13.16 -3.76
CA VAL A 227 11.53 -14.33 -3.16
C VAL A 227 10.59 -13.95 -2.02
N PHE A 228 10.48 -12.67 -1.68
CA PHE A 228 9.63 -12.19 -0.58
C PHE A 228 8.17 -12.64 -0.69
N PRO A 229 7.50 -12.59 -1.87
CA PRO A 229 6.14 -13.10 -2.01
C PRO A 229 6.03 -14.60 -1.67
N VAL A 230 7.06 -15.39 -1.99
CA VAL A 230 7.10 -16.83 -1.66
C VAL A 230 7.24 -17.01 -0.15
N LEU A 231 8.11 -16.22 0.48
CA LEU A 231 8.26 -16.20 1.94
C LEU A 231 6.93 -15.90 2.65
N MET A 232 6.19 -14.90 2.17
CA MET A 232 4.88 -14.53 2.70
C MET A 232 3.84 -15.65 2.48
N ALA A 233 3.75 -16.19 1.27
CA ALA A 233 2.80 -17.24 0.95
C ALA A 233 2.99 -18.52 1.79
N LEU A 234 4.23 -18.90 2.05
CA LEU A 234 4.57 -20.05 2.89
C LEU A 234 4.37 -19.79 4.39
N SER A 235 4.59 -18.54 4.82
CA SER A 235 4.40 -18.13 6.22
C SER A 235 2.93 -17.92 6.57
N GLY A 236 2.11 -17.58 5.60
CA GLY A 236 0.75 -17.07 5.79
C GLY A 236 0.71 -15.71 6.47
N ASP A 237 -0.48 -15.13 6.50
CA ASP A 237 -0.78 -13.89 7.23
C ASP A 237 -2.07 -14.06 8.05
N PRO A 238 -1.96 -14.24 9.37
CA PRO A 238 -3.14 -14.33 10.24
C PRO A 238 -4.00 -13.04 10.22
N GLY A 239 -3.39 -11.87 9.98
CA GLY A 239 -4.10 -10.58 9.91
C GLY A 239 -5.09 -10.55 8.75
N ASP A 240 -4.74 -11.16 7.62
CA ASP A 240 -5.55 -11.24 6.41
C ASP A 240 -6.24 -12.58 6.23
N ASN A 241 -6.13 -13.44 7.23
CA ASN A 241 -6.64 -14.81 7.20
C ASN A 241 -6.03 -15.66 6.05
N VAL A 242 -4.80 -15.32 5.64
CA VAL A 242 -4.01 -16.15 4.73
C VAL A 242 -3.47 -17.34 5.52
N ARG A 243 -3.80 -18.54 5.06
CA ARG A 243 -3.50 -19.79 5.77
C ARG A 243 -2.00 -20.01 5.92
N ASN A 244 -1.61 -20.67 7.01
CA ASN A 244 -0.27 -21.21 7.18
C ASN A 244 -0.30 -22.65 7.70
N VAL A 245 0.81 -23.35 7.59
CA VAL A 245 1.00 -24.64 8.25
C VAL A 245 1.36 -24.39 9.72
N LYS A 246 0.67 -25.06 10.64
CA LYS A 246 0.87 -24.88 12.10
C LYS A 246 2.34 -25.00 12.49
N GLY A 247 2.85 -23.97 13.15
CA GLY A 247 4.24 -23.91 13.63
C GLY A 247 5.27 -23.51 12.57
N VAL A 248 4.80 -23.07 11.38
CA VAL A 248 5.65 -22.53 10.33
C VAL A 248 5.40 -21.03 10.27
N GLY A 249 6.37 -20.24 10.71
CA GLY A 249 6.36 -18.78 10.59
C GLY A 249 7.54 -18.32 9.72
N PRO A 250 7.67 -17.00 9.46
CA PRO A 250 8.65 -16.45 8.51
C PRO A 250 10.09 -16.93 8.74
N GLN A 251 10.56 -16.95 9.97
CA GLN A 251 11.90 -17.45 10.31
C GLN A 251 12.07 -18.97 10.11
N GLY A 252 10.97 -19.73 10.19
CA GLY A 252 10.95 -21.16 9.90
C GLY A 252 11.05 -21.41 8.41
N VAL A 253 10.27 -20.66 7.62
CA VAL A 253 10.29 -20.70 6.15
C VAL A 253 11.67 -20.35 5.62
N ALA A 254 12.29 -19.30 6.15
CA ALA A 254 13.62 -18.85 5.74
C ALA A 254 14.70 -19.96 5.76
N LYS A 255 14.52 -21.01 6.55
CA LYS A 255 15.50 -22.11 6.68
C LYS A 255 15.46 -23.09 5.51
N PHE A 256 14.30 -23.31 4.91
CA PHE A 256 14.11 -24.27 3.82
C PHE A 256 13.66 -23.63 2.50
N LEU A 257 13.63 -22.30 2.44
CA LEU A 257 13.12 -21.57 1.29
C LEU A 257 13.89 -21.91 0.00
N ASN A 258 15.21 -22.02 0.06
CA ASN A 258 16.02 -22.39 -1.09
C ASN A 258 15.69 -23.81 -1.58
N GLU A 259 15.55 -24.79 -0.67
CA GLU A 259 15.15 -26.15 -1.01
C GLU A 259 13.75 -26.18 -1.67
N PHE A 260 12.80 -25.38 -1.11
CA PHE A 260 11.48 -25.23 -1.73
C PHE A 260 11.57 -24.65 -3.14
N LEU A 261 12.37 -23.62 -3.37
CA LEU A 261 12.56 -23.01 -4.69
C LEU A 261 13.21 -23.96 -5.69
N ASP A 262 14.20 -24.74 -5.25
CA ASP A 262 14.83 -25.76 -6.10
C ASP A 262 13.80 -26.82 -6.57
N LEU A 263 12.89 -27.23 -5.68
CA LEU A 263 11.82 -28.18 -6.01
C LEU A 263 10.78 -27.62 -6.99
N THR A 264 10.62 -26.29 -7.03
CA THR A 264 9.66 -25.61 -7.93
C THR A 264 10.29 -25.13 -9.23
N GLY A 265 11.60 -25.31 -9.40
CA GLY A 265 12.36 -24.80 -10.56
C GLY A 265 12.68 -23.31 -10.51
N GLY A 266 12.66 -22.72 -9.31
CA GLY A 266 12.93 -21.30 -9.07
C GLY A 266 11.68 -20.42 -9.06
N VAL A 267 11.88 -19.16 -8.67
CA VAL A 267 10.78 -18.19 -8.46
C VAL A 267 9.97 -17.95 -9.72
N GLU A 268 10.64 -17.74 -10.86
CA GLU A 268 9.94 -17.41 -12.11
C GLU A 268 9.07 -18.58 -12.60
N LYS A 269 9.61 -19.80 -12.57
CA LYS A 269 8.87 -20.99 -12.94
C LYS A 269 7.70 -21.28 -12.00
N LEU A 270 7.89 -21.03 -10.70
CA LEU A 270 6.83 -21.12 -9.71
C LEU A 270 5.69 -20.14 -10.06
N PHE A 271 6.00 -18.89 -10.35
CA PHE A 271 5.00 -17.87 -10.68
C PHE A 271 4.27 -18.19 -11.99
N GLU A 272 4.97 -18.64 -13.04
CA GLU A 272 4.36 -19.12 -14.28
C GLU A 272 3.36 -20.24 -13.99
N ASN A 273 3.77 -21.27 -13.25
CA ASN A 273 2.92 -22.39 -12.93
C ASN A 273 1.66 -21.97 -12.16
N VAL A 274 1.78 -21.06 -11.18
CA VAL A 274 0.64 -20.55 -10.41
C VAL A 274 -0.32 -19.76 -11.31
N VAL A 275 0.19 -18.87 -12.15
CA VAL A 275 -0.62 -18.06 -13.08
C VAL A 275 -1.33 -18.93 -14.11
N ASP A 276 -0.69 -20.00 -14.59
CA ASP A 276 -1.23 -20.93 -15.59
C ASP A 276 -2.06 -22.07 -15.00
N ARG A 277 -2.21 -22.10 -13.67
CA ARG A 277 -2.90 -23.18 -12.93
C ARG A 277 -2.24 -24.55 -13.12
N ASN A 278 -0.95 -24.59 -13.37
CA ASN A 278 -0.17 -25.79 -13.45
C ASN A 278 0.27 -26.26 -12.04
N PRO A 279 0.54 -27.56 -11.86
CA PRO A 279 1.20 -28.05 -10.65
C PRO A 279 2.55 -27.35 -10.44
N ILE A 280 2.80 -26.91 -9.21
CA ILE A 280 4.06 -26.22 -8.87
C ILE A 280 5.23 -27.17 -8.60
N PHE A 281 4.94 -28.47 -8.46
CA PHE A 281 5.92 -29.54 -8.30
C PHE A 281 5.76 -30.62 -9.36
N ASP A 282 6.85 -31.38 -9.59
CA ASP A 282 6.79 -32.59 -10.37
C ASP A 282 5.82 -33.61 -9.72
N LYS A 283 4.93 -34.19 -10.50
CA LYS A 283 3.98 -35.21 -10.03
C LYS A 283 4.66 -36.47 -9.45
N ASN A 284 5.92 -36.73 -9.82
CA ASN A 284 6.73 -37.83 -9.33
C ASN A 284 7.59 -37.48 -8.11
N LEU A 285 7.44 -36.28 -7.54
CA LEU A 285 8.20 -35.86 -6.37
C LEU A 285 7.94 -36.79 -5.19
N ASN A 286 8.99 -37.48 -4.75
CA ASN A 286 8.89 -38.34 -3.57
C ASN A 286 9.12 -37.49 -2.30
N ILE A 287 8.03 -37.00 -1.72
CA ILE A 287 8.03 -36.15 -0.53
C ILE A 287 8.71 -36.81 0.68
N ASN A 288 8.72 -38.14 0.75
CA ASN A 288 9.36 -38.86 1.86
C ASN A 288 10.88 -38.71 1.90
N LEU A 289 11.49 -38.30 0.78
CA LEU A 289 12.92 -38.03 0.70
C LEU A 289 13.29 -36.62 1.22
N ILE A 290 12.32 -35.75 1.45
CA ILE A 290 12.55 -34.40 1.98
C ILE A 290 12.89 -34.51 3.46
N SER A 291 14.06 -34.00 3.83
CA SER A 291 14.58 -34.11 5.20
C SER A 291 13.90 -33.12 6.16
N ASP A 292 13.61 -31.89 5.72
CA ASP A 292 12.93 -30.90 6.56
C ASP A 292 11.46 -31.24 6.75
N LYS A 293 11.11 -31.50 8.01
CA LYS A 293 9.75 -31.90 8.40
C LYS A 293 8.70 -30.82 8.07
N LYS A 294 9.05 -29.55 8.20
CA LYS A 294 8.11 -28.45 7.95
C LYS A 294 7.89 -28.25 6.46
N LEU A 295 8.95 -28.34 5.67
CA LEU A 295 8.84 -28.34 4.21
C LEU A 295 7.96 -29.50 3.74
N ARG A 296 8.18 -30.70 4.26
CA ARG A 296 7.35 -31.88 3.95
C ARG A 296 5.86 -31.61 4.20
N LEU A 297 5.50 -31.03 5.35
CA LEU A 297 4.10 -30.69 5.67
C LEU A 297 3.50 -29.69 4.68
N ILE A 298 4.29 -28.71 4.23
CA ILE A 298 3.85 -27.73 3.23
C ILE A 298 3.59 -28.41 1.89
N LEU A 299 4.48 -29.32 1.44
CA LEU A 299 4.33 -30.05 0.20
C LEU A 299 3.09 -30.98 0.23
N GLU A 300 2.88 -31.67 1.34
CA GLU A 300 1.69 -32.49 1.55
C GLU A 300 0.40 -31.68 1.49
N GLU A 301 0.38 -30.49 2.10
CA GLU A 301 -0.78 -29.61 2.09
C GLU A 301 -1.02 -29.02 0.70
N GLU A 302 0.04 -28.66 -0.03
CA GLU A 302 -0.06 -28.17 -1.41
C GLU A 302 -0.69 -29.21 -2.33
N LEU A 303 -0.23 -30.46 -2.27
CA LEU A 303 -0.79 -31.53 -3.08
C LEU A 303 -2.27 -31.81 -2.78
N LYS A 304 -2.72 -31.56 -1.56
CA LYS A 304 -4.12 -31.78 -1.15
C LYS A 304 -5.03 -30.60 -1.51
N THR A 305 -4.54 -29.37 -1.39
CA THR A 305 -5.41 -28.19 -1.34
C THR A 305 -4.94 -27.03 -2.23
N SER A 306 -3.84 -27.18 -2.96
CA SER A 306 -3.18 -26.08 -3.69
C SER A 306 -2.88 -24.89 -2.76
N PHE A 307 -2.44 -25.20 -1.56
CA PHE A 307 -2.25 -24.26 -0.45
C PHE A 307 -1.30 -23.11 -0.81
N VAL A 308 -0.10 -23.43 -1.31
CA VAL A 308 0.93 -22.44 -1.67
C VAL A 308 0.50 -21.63 -2.88
N SER A 309 -0.04 -22.33 -3.89
CA SER A 309 -0.54 -21.71 -5.12
C SER A 309 -1.65 -20.69 -4.84
N ASN A 310 -2.59 -21.03 -3.95
CA ASN A 310 -3.65 -20.10 -3.55
C ASN A 310 -3.11 -18.94 -2.73
N ASN A 311 -2.20 -19.19 -1.78
CA ASN A 311 -1.58 -18.13 -0.99
C ASN A 311 -0.77 -17.16 -1.87
N LEU A 312 0.01 -17.67 -2.82
CA LEU A 312 0.76 -16.82 -3.76
C LEU A 312 -0.17 -15.90 -4.56
N ARG A 313 -1.34 -16.38 -4.97
CA ARG A 313 -2.34 -15.55 -5.65
C ARG A 313 -2.97 -14.50 -4.73
N LEU A 314 -3.00 -14.74 -3.42
CA LEU A 314 -3.51 -13.78 -2.44
C LEU A 314 -2.48 -12.68 -2.12
N VAL A 315 -1.18 -13.01 -2.06
CA VAL A 315 -0.17 -12.11 -1.51
C VAL A 315 0.83 -11.56 -2.53
N SER A 316 0.97 -12.17 -3.73
CA SER A 316 1.98 -11.76 -4.70
C SER A 316 1.47 -10.71 -5.68
N PHE A 317 2.00 -9.50 -5.59
CA PHE A 317 1.69 -8.42 -6.53
C PHE A 317 2.08 -8.75 -7.98
N GLU A 318 3.17 -9.50 -8.18
CA GLU A 318 3.56 -9.97 -9.52
C GLU A 318 2.52 -10.93 -10.11
N ILE A 319 2.03 -11.89 -9.33
CA ILE A 319 1.00 -12.84 -9.80
C ILE A 319 -0.31 -12.09 -10.06
N ILE A 320 -0.73 -11.22 -9.14
CA ILE A 320 -1.93 -10.38 -9.30
C ILE A 320 -1.82 -9.57 -10.60
N SER A 321 -0.66 -8.94 -10.86
CA SER A 321 -0.43 -8.16 -12.08
C SER A 321 -0.54 -9.02 -13.34
N ARG A 322 0.12 -10.18 -13.37
CA ARG A 322 0.05 -11.11 -14.51
C ARG A 322 -1.38 -11.62 -14.76
N GLU A 323 -2.15 -11.87 -13.72
CA GLU A 323 -3.56 -12.29 -13.84
C GLU A 323 -4.48 -11.16 -14.30
N VAL A 324 -4.24 -9.91 -13.85
CA VAL A 324 -4.96 -8.71 -14.31
C VAL A 324 -4.66 -8.42 -15.78
N ASP A 325 -3.43 -8.65 -16.22
CA ASP A 325 -3.00 -8.39 -17.60
C ASP A 325 -3.43 -9.48 -18.60
N LYS A 326 -3.92 -10.65 -18.14
CA LYS A 326 -4.39 -11.72 -19.03
C LYS A 326 -5.70 -11.32 -19.74
N PRO A 327 -5.76 -11.42 -21.08
CA PRO A 327 -6.93 -10.97 -21.86
C PRO A 327 -8.15 -11.90 -21.80
N SER A 328 -8.24 -12.85 -20.88
CA SER A 328 -9.07 -14.03 -21.04
C SER A 328 -10.41 -14.10 -20.30
N THR A 329 -10.82 -13.08 -19.54
CA THR A 329 -12.16 -13.07 -18.95
C THR A 329 -12.76 -11.67 -18.98
N THR A 330 -14.03 -11.55 -19.34
CA THR A 330 -14.79 -10.29 -19.46
C THR A 330 -14.70 -9.43 -18.18
N GLU A 331 -14.66 -10.05 -17.02
CA GLU A 331 -14.54 -9.34 -15.72
C GLU A 331 -13.14 -8.74 -15.47
N MET A 332 -12.07 -9.34 -16.01
CA MET A 332 -10.70 -8.86 -15.81
C MET A 332 -10.31 -7.75 -16.80
N ILE A 333 -10.87 -7.76 -18.00
CA ILE A 333 -10.72 -6.68 -18.98
C ILE A 333 -11.25 -5.37 -18.39
N ASP A 334 -12.37 -5.44 -17.68
CA ASP A 334 -12.95 -4.28 -17.00
C ASP A 334 -12.07 -3.73 -15.87
N ARG A 335 -11.27 -4.56 -15.20
CA ARG A 335 -10.37 -4.11 -14.10
C ARG A 335 -9.21 -3.28 -14.61
N ARG A 336 -8.50 -3.74 -15.64
CA ARG A 336 -7.43 -2.96 -16.28
C ARG A 336 -7.95 -1.64 -16.84
N LYS A 337 -9.10 -1.71 -17.53
CA LYS A 337 -9.80 -0.55 -18.06
C LYS A 337 -10.22 0.39 -16.93
N LEU A 338 -10.80 -0.12 -15.86
CA LEU A 338 -11.19 0.66 -14.69
C LEU A 338 -9.99 1.36 -14.01
N ILE A 339 -8.88 0.65 -13.83
CA ILE A 339 -7.65 1.24 -13.27
C ILE A 339 -7.14 2.35 -14.21
N ASN A 340 -7.05 2.09 -15.51
CA ASN A 340 -6.57 3.04 -16.48
C ASN A 340 -7.52 4.23 -16.61
N GLU A 341 -8.83 4.00 -16.69
CA GLU A 341 -9.84 5.08 -16.74
C GLU A 341 -9.84 5.93 -15.46
N THR A 342 -9.63 5.31 -14.29
CA THR A 342 -9.50 6.06 -13.03
C THR A 342 -8.24 6.92 -13.03
N ILE A 343 -7.13 6.43 -13.62
CA ILE A 343 -5.89 7.19 -13.77
C ILE A 343 -6.04 8.33 -14.80
N GLU A 344 -6.77 8.10 -15.90
CA GLU A 344 -6.94 9.04 -16.99
C GLU A 344 -8.03 10.09 -16.72
N ASN A 345 -9.12 9.71 -16.05
CA ASN A 345 -10.33 10.55 -15.88
C ASN A 345 -10.29 11.48 -14.66
N SER A 346 -9.14 11.75 -14.05
CA SER A 346 -9.04 12.74 -12.98
C SER A 346 -9.42 14.14 -13.53
N LYS A 347 -10.68 14.56 -13.30
CA LYS A 347 -11.20 15.87 -13.72
C LYS A 347 -10.50 16.98 -12.99
N VAL A 348 -10.12 18.01 -13.71
CA VAL A 348 -9.55 19.25 -13.17
C VAL A 348 -10.65 20.04 -12.46
N ALA A 349 -10.62 20.18 -11.12
CA ALA A 349 -11.41 21.17 -10.41
C ALA A 349 -10.65 22.50 -10.30
N THR A 350 -11.35 23.54 -9.89
CA THR A 350 -10.76 24.84 -9.69
C THR A 350 -10.33 25.04 -8.23
N LYS A 351 -9.37 25.95 -8.01
CA LYS A 351 -8.95 26.37 -6.66
C LYS A 351 -10.14 26.81 -5.79
N GLU A 352 -11.14 27.48 -6.41
CA GLU A 352 -12.34 27.93 -5.73
C GLU A 352 -13.21 26.76 -5.24
N SER A 353 -13.31 25.66 -6.01
CA SER A 353 -14.07 24.49 -5.58
C SER A 353 -13.44 23.78 -4.40
N LEU A 354 -12.10 23.71 -4.34
CA LEU A 354 -11.38 23.17 -3.18
C LEU A 354 -11.51 24.12 -1.98
N SER A 355 -11.30 25.41 -2.15
CA SER A 355 -11.46 26.42 -1.11
C SER A 355 -12.86 26.32 -0.48
N LYS A 356 -13.91 26.24 -1.30
CA LYS A 356 -15.28 26.08 -0.84
C LYS A 356 -15.49 24.77 -0.07
N ALA A 357 -14.92 23.65 -0.56
CA ALA A 357 -15.01 22.36 0.11
C ALA A 357 -14.29 22.38 1.48
N LEU A 358 -13.14 23.03 1.57
CA LEU A 358 -12.38 23.20 2.80
C LEU A 358 -13.17 24.03 3.83
N THR A 359 -13.65 25.20 3.43
CA THR A 359 -14.45 26.11 4.28
C THR A 359 -15.74 25.42 4.78
N MET A 360 -16.46 24.71 3.89
CA MET A 360 -17.68 23.98 4.27
C MET A 360 -17.42 22.85 5.30
N ASN A 361 -16.18 22.37 5.39
CA ASN A 361 -15.78 21.34 6.35
C ASN A 361 -14.97 21.91 7.54
N GLY A 362 -14.92 23.23 7.68
CA GLY A 362 -14.26 23.89 8.80
C GLY A 362 -12.75 23.73 8.82
N VAL A 363 -12.14 23.54 7.63
CA VAL A 363 -10.68 23.45 7.47
C VAL A 363 -10.16 24.84 7.19
N GLU A 364 -9.38 25.36 8.13
CA GLU A 364 -8.61 26.60 7.96
C GLU A 364 -7.20 26.26 7.48
N LEU A 365 -6.76 26.84 6.38
CA LEU A 365 -5.41 26.74 5.87
C LEU A 365 -4.67 28.05 6.12
N GLU A 366 -3.35 27.96 6.27
CA GLU A 366 -2.50 29.15 6.25
C GLU A 366 -2.59 29.86 4.89
N ASP A 367 -2.43 31.16 4.88
CA ASP A 367 -2.40 31.96 3.65
C ASP A 367 -1.32 31.39 2.69
N GLY A 368 -1.72 31.16 1.43
CA GLY A 368 -0.83 30.60 0.40
C GLY A 368 -0.77 29.06 0.34
N ASP A 369 -1.25 28.30 1.33
CA ASP A 369 -1.21 26.82 1.29
C ASP A 369 -2.06 26.25 0.15
N LEU A 370 -3.19 26.88 -0.17
CA LEU A 370 -4.02 26.53 -1.34
C LEU A 370 -3.27 26.77 -2.65
N ASP A 371 -2.55 27.89 -2.76
CA ASP A 371 -1.75 28.19 -3.95
C ASP A 371 -0.67 27.16 -4.17
N LEU A 372 0.00 26.72 -3.10
CA LEU A 372 0.98 25.64 -3.13
C LEU A 372 0.42 24.33 -3.64
N ILE A 373 -0.79 23.95 -3.22
CA ILE A 373 -1.43 22.69 -3.65
C ILE A 373 -1.75 22.73 -5.15
N PHE A 374 -2.20 23.89 -5.66
CA PHE A 374 -2.58 24.06 -7.08
C PHE A 374 -1.40 24.39 -7.99
N ASP A 375 -0.25 24.79 -7.46
CA ASP A 375 0.90 25.14 -8.29
C ASP A 375 1.43 23.91 -9.05
N THR A 376 1.48 24.04 -10.38
CA THR A 376 2.02 23.05 -11.31
C THR A 376 3.49 23.26 -11.63
N GLN A 377 4.03 24.44 -11.29
CA GLN A 377 5.42 24.81 -11.56
C GLN A 377 6.27 24.74 -10.30
N THR A 378 7.56 24.56 -10.47
CA THR A 378 8.56 24.83 -9.44
C THR A 378 8.70 26.35 -9.31
N SER A 379 7.76 26.98 -8.61
CA SER A 379 7.93 28.38 -8.19
C SER A 379 9.08 28.49 -7.17
N THR A 380 9.78 29.57 -7.20
CA THR A 380 10.81 29.85 -6.19
C THR A 380 10.13 30.26 -4.88
N LEU A 381 10.77 30.00 -3.75
CA LEU A 381 10.25 30.42 -2.43
C LEU A 381 9.91 31.91 -2.37
N SER A 382 10.59 32.75 -3.21
CA SER A 382 10.31 34.17 -3.33
C SER A 382 8.95 34.53 -3.92
N ASP A 383 8.26 33.55 -4.56
CA ASP A 383 6.96 33.78 -5.17
C ASP A 383 5.80 33.63 -4.16
N TYR A 384 6.10 33.21 -2.91
CA TYR A 384 5.12 32.95 -1.85
C TYR A 384 5.35 33.78 -0.57
N PHE A 385 6.39 34.63 -0.54
CA PHE A 385 6.70 35.55 0.54
C PHE A 385 6.96 36.94 -0.08
#